data_8dd3e0258082b841e8c0146c3a5d4f48
#
_entry.id   8dd3e0258082b841e8c0146c3a5d4f48
#
_cell.length_a   1.000
_cell.length_b   1.000
_cell.length_c   1.000
_cell.angle_alpha   90.00
_cell.angle_beta   90.00
_cell.angle_gamma   90.00
#
_symmetry.space_group_name_H-M   'P 1'
#
loop_
_entity.id
_entity.type
_entity.pdbx_description
1 polymer ?
#
loop_
_entity_poly.entity_id
_entity_poly.type
_entity_poly.pdbx_seq_one_letter_code
_entity_poly.pdbx_strand_id
1 'polypeptide(L)'
;KGIRMALKFNESKGEAVKSKIDSYQYVEGDNKVRMVGDICARYVYWLKGENGKNLPFECLSFDREKEVFNNMEKDWVREYHPELKCGWSYAIQCIHDGKVKVLNLKKKLMEQIKVAAEDLGDPTDLETGWDVHFKRVKTGPMAYNVEYQLQALKCKPRALDDNEMELVAELKSMDEVLPRPTPDAQKELLDRLRAGSSDNADEKSVEEFDV
;
A
#
# COMPACT_ATOMS: atom_id res chain seq x y z
N LYS A 1 -31.85 12.11 -21.70
CA LYS A 1 -31.19 10.80 -22.11
C LYS A 1 -30.01 11.17 -22.99
N GLY A 2 -28.81 11.29 -22.41
CA GLY A 2 -27.59 11.51 -23.17
C GLY A 2 -27.21 10.23 -23.92
N ILE A 3 -27.11 10.32 -25.23
CA ILE A 3 -26.60 9.25 -26.09
C ILE A 3 -25.10 9.18 -25.81
N ARG A 4 -24.63 8.09 -25.17
CA ARG A 4 -23.21 7.79 -25.11
C ARG A 4 -22.72 7.50 -26.52
N MET A 5 -21.99 8.43 -27.09
CA MET A 5 -21.31 8.20 -28.36
C MET A 5 -20.09 7.30 -28.12
N ALA A 6 -19.96 6.27 -28.94
CA ALA A 6 -18.75 5.45 -28.95
C ALA A 6 -17.53 6.32 -29.31
N LEU A 7 -16.39 6.04 -28.69
CA LEU A 7 -15.13 6.71 -28.98
C LEU A 7 -14.71 6.45 -30.43
N LYS A 8 -14.28 7.48 -31.16
CA LYS A 8 -13.75 7.30 -32.52
C LYS A 8 -12.35 6.70 -32.47
N PHE A 9 -11.95 6.01 -33.51
CA PHE A 9 -10.66 5.32 -33.57
C PHE A 9 -9.47 6.24 -33.27
N ASN A 10 -9.45 7.45 -33.83
CA ASN A 10 -8.39 8.45 -33.63
C ASN A 10 -8.42 9.14 -32.27
N GLU A 11 -9.50 8.96 -31.51
CA GLU A 11 -9.65 9.47 -30.13
C GLU A 11 -9.27 8.41 -29.09
N SER A 12 -9.12 7.15 -29.55
CA SER A 12 -8.67 6.06 -28.70
C SER A 12 -7.18 6.16 -28.45
N LYS A 13 -6.77 6.07 -27.17
CA LYS A 13 -5.35 6.01 -26.81
C LYS A 13 -4.70 4.68 -27.18
N GLY A 14 -5.49 3.63 -27.43
CA GLY A 14 -5.00 2.29 -27.80
C GLY A 14 -4.16 1.60 -26.71
N GLU A 15 -4.08 2.18 -25.52
CA GLU A 15 -3.27 1.67 -24.42
C GLU A 15 -4.16 0.95 -23.39
N ALA A 16 -3.60 -0.08 -22.77
CA ALA A 16 -4.26 -0.75 -21.67
C ALA A 16 -4.40 0.20 -20.46
N VAL A 17 -5.64 0.41 -20.03
CA VAL A 17 -5.90 1.20 -18.82
C VAL A 17 -5.50 0.37 -17.60
N LYS A 18 -4.54 0.88 -16.82
CA LYS A 18 -4.16 0.25 -15.55
C LYS A 18 -5.33 0.40 -14.57
N SER A 19 -5.84 -0.72 -14.08
CA SER A 19 -6.94 -0.75 -13.11
C SER A 19 -6.49 -0.45 -11.68
N LYS A 20 -5.20 -0.62 -11.40
CA LYS A 20 -4.60 -0.45 -10.07
C LYS A 20 -3.63 0.71 -10.04
N ILE A 21 -3.58 1.40 -8.90
CA ILE A 21 -2.58 2.42 -8.61
C ILE A 21 -1.24 1.70 -8.36
N ASP A 22 -0.17 2.19 -8.99
CA ASP A 22 1.17 1.61 -8.81
C ASP A 22 1.65 1.82 -7.37
N SER A 23 2.39 0.85 -6.83
CA SER A 23 3.03 1.00 -5.53
C SER A 23 4.28 1.87 -5.62
N TYR A 24 4.56 2.62 -4.54
CA TYR A 24 5.81 3.37 -4.42
C TYR A 24 6.98 2.41 -4.24
N GLN A 25 8.01 2.57 -5.08
CA GLN A 25 9.24 1.78 -5.00
C GLN A 25 10.28 2.51 -4.15
N TYR A 26 10.68 1.88 -3.05
CA TYR A 26 11.74 2.38 -2.18
C TYR A 26 13.10 2.26 -2.90
N VAL A 27 13.79 3.39 -3.07
CA VAL A 27 15.13 3.40 -3.65
C VAL A 27 16.20 3.47 -2.56
N GLU A 28 17.38 2.92 -2.82
CA GLU A 28 18.52 3.08 -1.92
C GLU A 28 18.95 4.55 -1.87
N GLY A 29 19.25 5.05 -0.67
CA GLY A 29 19.55 6.46 -0.46
C GLY A 29 18.32 7.31 -0.17
N ASP A 30 18.30 8.52 -0.71
CA ASP A 30 17.27 9.51 -0.41
C ASP A 30 15.93 9.21 -1.11
N ASN A 31 14.88 9.26 -0.32
CA ASN A 31 13.50 9.12 -0.76
C ASN A 31 12.70 10.34 -0.32
N LYS A 32 11.74 10.74 -1.14
CA LYS A 32 10.82 11.85 -0.85
C LYS A 32 9.43 11.50 -1.34
N VAL A 33 8.44 11.59 -0.47
CA VAL A 33 7.02 11.42 -0.82
C VAL A 33 6.15 12.42 -0.08
N ARG A 34 5.03 12.81 -0.67
CA ARG A 34 3.96 13.54 0.02
C ARG A 34 2.82 12.58 0.32
N MET A 35 2.60 12.24 1.58
CA MET A 35 1.46 11.42 1.97
C MET A 35 0.16 12.20 1.82
N VAL A 36 -0.90 11.55 1.36
CA VAL A 36 -2.23 12.12 1.12
C VAL A 36 -3.32 11.10 1.41
N GLY A 37 -4.49 11.60 1.81
CA GLY A 37 -5.65 10.75 2.11
C GLY A 37 -5.52 9.94 3.39
N ASP A 38 -6.33 8.89 3.49
CA ASP A 38 -6.45 8.07 4.69
C ASP A 38 -5.46 6.91 4.71
N ILE A 39 -5.16 6.44 5.92
CA ILE A 39 -4.29 5.29 6.14
C ILE A 39 -5.11 4.00 6.20
N CYS A 40 -4.67 2.96 5.50
CA CYS A 40 -5.23 1.62 5.62
C CYS A 40 -4.42 0.82 6.63
N ALA A 41 -4.98 0.62 7.82
CA ALA A 41 -4.40 -0.22 8.86
C ALA A 41 -4.71 -1.68 8.55
N ARG A 42 -3.70 -2.52 8.34
CA ARG A 42 -3.89 -3.95 8.09
C ARG A 42 -2.71 -4.80 8.52
N TYR A 43 -2.98 -6.09 8.69
CA TYR A 43 -1.98 -7.13 8.87
C TYR A 43 -2.10 -8.15 7.74
N VAL A 44 -0.98 -8.73 7.32
CA VAL A 44 -0.92 -9.60 6.15
C VAL A 44 -0.10 -10.84 6.47
N TYR A 45 -0.61 -12.00 6.04
CA TYR A 45 0.15 -13.25 5.96
C TYR A 45 0.83 -13.35 4.60
N TRP A 46 1.97 -13.99 4.56
CA TRP A 46 2.70 -14.26 3.32
C TRP A 46 2.74 -15.76 3.06
N LEU A 47 2.07 -16.20 2.02
CA LEU A 47 2.07 -17.59 1.57
C LEU A 47 2.87 -17.72 0.29
N LYS A 48 3.58 -18.83 0.15
CA LYS A 48 4.27 -19.14 -1.11
C LYS A 48 3.28 -19.66 -2.13
N GLY A 49 3.22 -19.02 -3.30
CA GLY A 49 2.52 -19.54 -4.46
C GLY A 49 3.34 -20.61 -5.18
N GLU A 50 2.76 -21.28 -6.17
CA GLU A 50 3.40 -22.36 -6.96
C GLU A 50 4.68 -21.91 -7.69
N ASN A 51 4.70 -20.66 -8.13
CA ASN A 51 5.87 -20.07 -8.78
C ASN A 51 6.98 -19.65 -7.79
N GLY A 52 6.83 -19.96 -6.50
CA GLY A 52 7.74 -19.58 -5.43
C GLY A 52 7.63 -18.11 -4.98
N LYS A 53 6.78 -17.31 -5.61
CA LYS A 53 6.53 -15.92 -5.20
C LYS A 53 5.65 -15.89 -3.95
N ASN A 54 5.89 -14.90 -3.08
CA ASN A 54 5.06 -14.68 -1.90
C ASN A 54 3.76 -13.98 -2.30
N LEU A 55 2.64 -14.52 -1.85
CA LEU A 55 1.30 -13.95 -2.03
C LEU A 55 0.78 -13.38 -0.72
N PRO A 56 0.34 -12.13 -0.70
CA PRO A 56 -0.20 -11.49 0.49
C PRO A 56 -1.66 -11.91 0.72
N PHE A 57 -1.97 -12.30 1.95
CA PHE A 57 -3.33 -12.55 2.42
C PHE A 57 -3.62 -11.67 3.61
N GLU A 58 -4.66 -10.86 3.54
CA GLU A 58 -5.03 -10.02 4.66
C GLU A 58 -5.53 -10.84 5.84
N CYS A 59 -5.11 -10.48 7.04
CA CYS A 59 -5.59 -11.05 8.29
C CYS A 59 -6.98 -10.51 8.61
N LEU A 60 -8.00 -11.36 8.46
CA LEU A 60 -9.41 -10.99 8.72
C LEU A 60 -9.75 -10.93 10.21
N SER A 61 -8.90 -11.47 11.07
CA SER A 61 -9.03 -11.32 12.52
C SER A 61 -8.69 -9.92 13.02
N PHE A 62 -8.07 -9.06 12.17
CA PHE A 62 -7.72 -7.70 12.50
C PHE A 62 -8.77 -6.72 11.98
N ASP A 63 -9.25 -5.85 12.84
CA ASP A 63 -10.20 -4.79 12.52
C ASP A 63 -9.41 -3.54 12.08
N ARG A 64 -9.59 -3.14 10.80
CA ARG A 64 -8.90 -1.98 10.20
C ARG A 64 -9.24 -0.65 10.87
N GLU A 65 -10.49 -0.49 11.33
CA GLU A 65 -10.99 0.77 11.88
C GLU A 65 -10.57 0.94 13.35
N LYS A 66 -10.63 -0.15 14.12
CA LYS A 66 -10.32 -0.14 15.55
C LYS A 66 -8.88 -0.47 15.88
N GLU A 67 -8.11 -0.90 14.88
CA GLU A 67 -6.73 -1.35 15.01
C GLU A 67 -6.54 -2.42 16.11
N VAL A 68 -7.46 -3.39 16.19
CA VAL A 68 -7.43 -4.47 17.18
C VAL A 68 -7.66 -5.83 16.54
N PHE A 69 -7.11 -6.88 17.14
CA PHE A 69 -7.46 -8.26 16.80
C PHE A 69 -8.71 -8.66 17.57
N ASN A 70 -9.85 -8.78 16.89
CA ASN A 70 -11.14 -9.03 17.52
C ASN A 70 -11.78 -10.38 17.13
N ASN A 71 -11.23 -11.08 16.14
CA ASN A 71 -11.72 -12.35 15.62
C ASN A 71 -13.22 -12.32 15.21
N MET A 72 -13.73 -11.17 14.79
CA MET A 72 -15.13 -11.02 14.39
C MET A 72 -15.42 -11.72 13.07
N GLU A 73 -14.46 -11.76 12.16
CA GLU A 73 -14.57 -12.43 10.89
C GLU A 73 -13.78 -13.75 10.88
N LYS A 74 -14.25 -14.71 10.09
CA LYS A 74 -13.56 -15.99 9.90
C LYS A 74 -12.28 -15.73 9.09
N ASP A 75 -11.14 -16.11 9.66
CA ASP A 75 -9.82 -16.01 9.02
C ASP A 75 -9.37 -17.42 8.62
N TRP A 76 -9.51 -17.74 7.33
CA TRP A 76 -9.20 -19.07 6.80
C TRP A 76 -7.70 -19.32 6.71
N VAL A 77 -6.86 -18.26 6.58
CA VAL A 77 -5.40 -18.44 6.62
C VAL A 77 -4.98 -18.97 7.99
N ARG A 78 -5.50 -18.38 9.05
CA ARG A 78 -5.21 -18.82 10.42
C ARG A 78 -5.68 -20.25 10.70
N GLU A 79 -6.76 -20.66 10.04
CA GLU A 79 -7.28 -22.02 10.20
C GLU A 79 -6.48 -23.06 9.41
N TYR A 80 -6.10 -22.73 8.17
CA TYR A 80 -5.35 -23.65 7.31
C TYR A 80 -3.85 -23.68 7.60
N HIS A 81 -3.33 -22.57 8.13
CA HIS A 81 -1.90 -22.33 8.40
C HIS A 81 -1.71 -21.71 9.78
N PRO A 82 -2.03 -22.44 10.87
CA PRO A 82 -1.96 -21.91 12.23
C PRO A 82 -0.53 -21.52 12.67
N GLU A 83 0.48 -22.05 11.97
CA GLU A 83 1.90 -21.73 12.16
C GLU A 83 2.29 -20.35 11.64
N LEU A 84 1.53 -19.79 10.68
CA LEU A 84 1.84 -18.51 10.08
C LEU A 84 1.47 -17.34 10.99
N LYS A 85 2.35 -16.36 11.04
CA LYS A 85 2.09 -15.08 11.72
C LYS A 85 1.86 -13.99 10.69
N CYS A 86 0.81 -13.20 10.90
CA CYS A 86 0.60 -12.00 10.11
C CYS A 86 1.55 -10.88 10.56
N GLY A 87 2.04 -10.12 9.61
CA GLY A 87 2.89 -8.96 9.83
C GLY A 87 2.14 -7.64 9.63
N TRP A 88 2.64 -6.58 10.26
CA TRP A 88 2.17 -5.22 10.09
C TRP A 88 2.34 -4.78 8.62
N SER A 89 1.28 -4.27 8.00
CA SER A 89 1.27 -3.93 6.57
C SER A 89 0.37 -2.74 6.28
N TYR A 90 0.61 -1.63 6.96
CA TYR A 90 -0.15 -0.40 6.74
C TYR A 90 0.24 0.24 5.41
N ALA A 91 -0.73 0.87 4.78
CA ALA A 91 -0.53 1.55 3.52
C ALA A 91 -1.28 2.88 3.48
N ILE A 92 -0.77 3.82 2.68
CA ILE A 92 -1.37 5.12 2.44
C ILE A 92 -1.08 5.52 1.00
N GLN A 93 -1.89 6.40 0.42
CA GLN A 93 -1.56 7.00 -0.87
C GLN A 93 -0.51 8.10 -0.70
N CYS A 94 0.33 8.26 -1.68
CA CYS A 94 1.32 9.33 -1.70
C CYS A 94 1.49 9.90 -3.11
N ILE A 95 1.89 11.15 -3.20
CA ILE A 95 2.30 11.80 -4.44
C ILE A 95 3.82 11.68 -4.56
N HIS A 96 4.28 11.16 -5.67
CA HIS A 96 5.68 11.07 -6.05
C HIS A 96 5.82 11.23 -7.56
N ASP A 97 6.69 12.15 -7.99
CA ASP A 97 6.91 12.50 -9.40
C ASP A 97 5.62 12.81 -10.17
N GLY A 98 4.73 13.61 -9.56
CA GLY A 98 3.47 14.04 -10.17
C GLY A 98 2.44 12.92 -10.37
N LYS A 99 2.55 11.82 -9.63
CA LYS A 99 1.63 10.68 -9.70
C LYS A 99 1.25 10.19 -8.31
N VAL A 100 -0.01 9.74 -8.18
CA VAL A 100 -0.45 9.03 -6.99
C VAL A 100 0.06 7.59 -7.02
N LYS A 101 0.64 7.16 -5.91
CA LYS A 101 1.12 5.79 -5.68
C LYS A 101 0.64 5.28 -4.33
N VAL A 102 0.63 3.97 -4.15
CA VAL A 102 0.41 3.35 -2.83
C VAL A 102 1.76 3.20 -2.13
N LEU A 103 1.89 3.83 -0.98
CA LEU A 103 3.05 3.70 -0.11
C LEU A 103 2.76 2.61 0.93
N ASN A 104 3.41 1.47 0.80
CA ASN A 104 3.41 0.44 1.83
C ASN A 104 4.37 0.89 2.94
N LEU A 105 3.82 1.35 4.05
CA LEU A 105 4.59 1.93 5.14
C LEU A 105 5.52 0.89 5.78
N LYS A 106 6.69 1.33 6.19
CA LYS A 106 7.59 0.54 7.03
C LYS A 106 7.37 0.95 8.48
N LYS A 107 7.21 -0.04 9.38
CA LYS A 107 6.81 0.20 10.78
C LYS A 107 7.73 1.19 11.49
N LYS A 108 9.06 0.97 11.41
CA LYS A 108 10.04 1.87 12.02
C LYS A 108 10.03 3.28 11.42
N LEU A 109 9.76 3.42 10.11
CA LEU A 109 9.62 4.72 9.48
C LEU A 109 8.34 5.43 9.96
N MET A 110 7.23 4.68 10.06
CA MET A 110 5.98 5.23 10.58
C MET A 110 6.11 5.73 12.02
N GLU A 111 6.83 5.00 12.87
CA GLU A 111 7.12 5.42 14.24
C GLU A 111 7.89 6.74 14.27
N GLN A 112 8.88 6.92 13.39
CA GLN A 112 9.64 8.16 13.26
C GLN A 112 8.77 9.32 12.73
N ILE A 113 7.88 9.03 11.75
CA ILE A 113 6.93 10.01 11.21
C ILE A 113 5.99 10.48 12.32
N LYS A 114 5.47 9.58 13.15
CA LYS A 114 4.59 9.93 14.27
C LYS A 114 5.29 10.86 15.26
N VAL A 115 6.54 10.57 15.63
CA VAL A 115 7.33 11.44 16.51
C VAL A 115 7.53 12.82 15.87
N ALA A 116 7.88 12.88 14.58
CA ALA A 116 8.04 14.16 13.90
C ALA A 116 6.73 14.95 13.78
N ALA A 117 5.61 14.26 13.66
CA ALA A 117 4.29 14.87 13.58
C ALA A 117 3.85 15.57 14.88
N GLU A 118 4.43 15.23 16.04
CA GLU A 118 4.20 15.95 17.29
C GLU A 118 4.63 17.43 17.18
N ASP A 119 5.69 17.71 16.43
CA ASP A 119 6.22 19.06 16.21
C ASP A 119 5.75 19.68 14.88
N LEU A 120 5.63 18.89 13.82
CA LEU A 120 5.35 19.36 12.46
C LEU A 120 3.87 19.33 12.07
N GLY A 121 3.03 18.68 12.87
CA GLY A 121 1.62 18.43 12.55
C GLY A 121 1.42 17.25 11.60
N ASP A 122 0.18 17.08 11.16
CA ASP A 122 -0.23 15.99 10.27
C ASP A 122 0.45 16.07 8.90
N PRO A 123 1.25 15.05 8.51
CA PRO A 123 1.92 15.07 7.19
C PRO A 123 0.96 14.98 6.00
N THR A 124 -0.30 14.59 6.21
CA THR A 124 -1.31 14.46 5.15
C THR A 124 -2.14 15.72 4.93
N ASP A 125 -2.05 16.71 5.83
CA ASP A 125 -2.79 17.95 5.72
C ASP A 125 -2.45 18.69 4.42
N LEU A 126 -3.48 19.21 3.72
CA LEU A 126 -3.32 19.78 2.39
C LEU A 126 -2.59 21.13 2.40
N GLU A 127 -2.74 21.90 3.49
CA GLU A 127 -2.19 23.26 3.61
C GLU A 127 -0.90 23.29 4.44
N THR A 128 -0.86 22.52 5.52
CA THR A 128 0.20 22.55 6.52
C THR A 128 1.00 21.25 6.63
N GLY A 129 0.61 20.22 5.90
CA GLY A 129 1.32 18.96 5.87
C GLY A 129 2.71 19.11 5.26
N TRP A 130 3.50 18.05 5.25
CA TRP A 130 4.90 18.11 4.87
C TRP A 130 5.34 16.89 4.06
N ASP A 131 6.37 17.10 3.22
CA ASP A 131 6.98 16.01 2.46
C ASP A 131 7.81 15.13 3.42
N VAL A 132 7.57 13.83 3.36
CA VAL A 132 8.34 12.85 4.14
C VAL A 132 9.66 12.58 3.41
N HIS A 133 10.75 13.08 3.97
CA HIS A 133 12.11 12.82 3.50
C HIS A 133 12.75 11.75 4.35
N PHE A 134 13.23 10.68 3.74
CA PHE A 134 13.90 9.61 4.47
C PHE A 134 15.00 8.96 3.65
N LYS A 135 15.94 8.30 4.32
CA LYS A 135 16.95 7.45 3.68
C LYS A 135 16.61 5.98 3.89
N ARG A 136 16.76 5.20 2.83
CA ARG A 136 16.85 3.76 2.91
C ARG A 136 18.34 3.39 2.85
N VAL A 137 18.82 2.72 3.88
CA VAL A 137 20.23 2.35 4.02
C VAL A 137 20.35 0.85 4.13
N LYS A 138 21.19 0.25 3.29
CA LYS A 138 21.50 -1.17 3.38
C LYS A 138 22.49 -1.40 4.53
N THR A 139 22.13 -2.28 5.48
CA THR A 139 22.90 -2.55 6.69
C THR A 139 23.59 -3.92 6.70
N GLY A 140 23.37 -4.73 5.64
CA GLY A 140 23.96 -6.06 5.52
C GLY A 140 23.72 -6.69 4.14
N PRO A 141 24.19 -7.91 3.93
CA PRO A 141 24.16 -8.56 2.61
C PRO A 141 22.78 -9.07 2.18
N MET A 142 21.88 -9.32 3.13
CA MET A 142 20.54 -9.85 2.85
C MET A 142 19.57 -8.73 2.42
N ALA A 143 18.56 -9.06 1.62
CA ALA A 143 17.57 -8.10 1.13
C ALA A 143 16.82 -7.38 2.26
N TYR A 144 16.60 -8.07 3.38
CA TYR A 144 15.91 -7.53 4.56
C TYR A 144 16.82 -6.72 5.50
N ASN A 145 18.14 -6.67 5.25
CA ASN A 145 19.08 -5.86 6.04
C ASN A 145 19.03 -4.40 5.56
N VAL A 146 17.95 -3.74 5.85
CA VAL A 146 17.72 -2.33 5.49
C VAL A 146 17.20 -1.55 6.68
N GLU A 147 17.58 -0.30 6.76
CA GLU A 147 17.06 0.68 7.72
C GLU A 147 16.45 1.87 6.98
N TYR A 148 15.43 2.42 7.60
CA TYR A 148 14.77 3.63 7.15
C TYR A 148 15.00 4.73 8.19
N GLN A 149 15.52 5.86 7.76
CA GLN A 149 15.90 6.96 8.63
C GLN A 149 15.20 8.24 8.16
N LEU A 150 14.23 8.72 8.93
CA LEU A 150 13.57 10.00 8.66
C LEU A 150 14.58 11.14 8.76
N GLN A 151 14.58 12.02 7.77
CA GLN A 151 15.39 13.23 7.75
C GLN A 151 14.55 14.42 8.21
N ALA A 152 14.19 14.45 9.50
CA ALA A 152 13.25 15.42 10.07
C ALA A 152 13.59 16.88 9.74
N LEU A 153 14.86 17.24 9.68
CA LEU A 153 15.30 18.60 9.31
C LEU A 153 14.96 19.00 7.87
N LYS A 154 14.73 18.03 6.98
CA LYS A 154 14.28 18.25 5.61
C LYS A 154 12.76 18.28 5.48
N CYS A 155 12.05 17.71 6.46
CA CYS A 155 10.59 17.69 6.49
C CYS A 155 10.09 19.07 6.94
N LYS A 156 9.55 19.85 6.01
CA LYS A 156 9.06 21.21 6.29
C LYS A 156 7.61 21.33 5.84
N PRO A 157 6.74 21.93 6.67
CA PRO A 157 5.37 22.22 6.29
C PRO A 157 5.28 23.02 5.00
N ARG A 158 4.38 22.62 4.10
CA ARG A 158 4.04 23.33 2.88
C ARG A 158 2.63 22.98 2.41
N ALA A 159 1.96 23.90 1.78
CA ALA A 159 0.73 23.60 1.06
C ALA A 159 1.02 22.72 -0.17
N LEU A 160 0.02 21.97 -0.61
CA LEU A 160 0.03 21.31 -1.92
C LEU A 160 -0.03 22.37 -3.03
N ASP A 161 0.63 22.12 -4.14
CA ASP A 161 0.48 22.95 -5.34
C ASP A 161 -0.81 22.58 -6.12
N ASP A 162 -1.13 23.36 -7.16
CA ASP A 162 -2.36 23.19 -7.94
C ASP A 162 -2.43 21.81 -8.60
N ASN A 163 -1.31 21.28 -9.12
CA ASN A 163 -1.27 19.96 -9.73
C ASN A 163 -1.46 18.85 -8.69
N GLU A 164 -0.86 18.99 -7.51
CA GLU A 164 -1.04 18.06 -6.40
C GLU A 164 -2.48 18.08 -5.90
N MET A 165 -3.13 19.28 -5.85
CA MET A 165 -4.54 19.42 -5.48
C MET A 165 -5.48 18.75 -6.50
N GLU A 166 -5.19 18.82 -7.79
CA GLU A 166 -5.95 18.08 -8.81
C GLU A 166 -5.85 16.57 -8.59
N LEU A 167 -4.65 16.04 -8.29
CA LEU A 167 -4.45 14.63 -7.98
C LEU A 167 -5.24 14.21 -6.74
N VAL A 168 -5.25 15.04 -5.70
CA VAL A 168 -6.01 14.77 -4.47
C VAL A 168 -7.52 14.77 -4.70
N ALA A 169 -8.03 15.65 -5.58
CA ALA A 169 -9.45 15.67 -5.92
C ALA A 169 -9.94 14.38 -6.61
N GLU A 170 -9.03 13.62 -7.25
CA GLU A 170 -9.31 12.36 -7.92
C GLU A 170 -8.94 11.12 -7.08
N LEU A 171 -8.52 11.31 -5.81
CA LEU A 171 -8.13 10.18 -4.95
C LEU A 171 -9.30 9.21 -4.75
N LYS A 172 -9.00 7.94 -4.88
CA LYS A 172 -9.89 6.86 -4.45
C LYS A 172 -9.71 6.63 -2.95
N SER A 173 -10.76 6.15 -2.29
CA SER A 173 -10.60 5.71 -0.91
C SER A 173 -9.61 4.54 -0.80
N MET A 174 -8.96 4.39 0.36
CA MET A 174 -8.05 3.25 0.57
C MET A 174 -8.77 1.90 0.50
N ASP A 175 -10.07 1.85 0.81
CA ASP A 175 -10.87 0.63 0.67
C ASP A 175 -11.15 0.26 -0.80
N GLU A 176 -11.20 1.25 -1.71
CA GLU A 176 -11.25 0.98 -3.15
C GLU A 176 -9.90 0.57 -3.72
N VAL A 177 -8.81 1.13 -3.21
CA VAL A 177 -7.43 0.84 -3.65
C VAL A 177 -6.95 -0.52 -3.15
N LEU A 178 -7.25 -0.82 -1.88
CA LEU A 178 -6.92 -2.06 -1.20
C LEU A 178 -8.18 -2.67 -0.58
N PRO A 179 -9.09 -3.23 -1.40
CA PRO A 179 -10.35 -3.78 -0.92
C PRO A 179 -10.11 -4.93 0.07
N ARG A 180 -10.86 -4.89 1.19
CA ARG A 180 -10.82 -5.96 2.16
C ARG A 180 -11.49 -7.20 1.57
N PRO A 181 -10.83 -8.37 1.50
CA PRO A 181 -11.46 -9.58 1.03
C PRO A 181 -12.52 -10.07 2.03
N THR A 182 -13.58 -10.68 1.52
CA THR A 182 -14.50 -11.42 2.38
C THR A 182 -13.90 -12.76 2.81
N PRO A 183 -14.37 -13.37 3.92
CA PRO A 183 -13.93 -14.71 4.32
C PRO A 183 -14.08 -15.76 3.20
N ASP A 184 -15.17 -15.70 2.42
CA ASP A 184 -15.40 -16.63 1.31
C ASP A 184 -14.40 -16.42 0.17
N ALA A 185 -14.11 -15.18 -0.20
CA ALA A 185 -13.10 -14.86 -1.21
C ALA A 185 -11.68 -15.26 -0.76
N GLN A 186 -11.37 -15.07 0.54
CA GLN A 186 -10.10 -15.54 1.10
C GLN A 186 -9.98 -17.07 1.03
N LYS A 187 -11.06 -17.78 1.40
CA LYS A 187 -11.11 -19.24 1.33
C LYS A 187 -10.94 -19.75 -0.10
N GLU A 188 -11.69 -19.19 -1.04
CA GLU A 188 -11.62 -19.59 -2.45
C GLU A 188 -10.20 -19.46 -3.00
N LEU A 189 -9.51 -18.34 -2.69
CA LEU A 189 -8.13 -18.12 -3.12
C LEU A 189 -7.17 -19.14 -2.47
N LEU A 190 -7.35 -19.46 -1.18
CA LEU A 190 -6.56 -20.48 -0.49
C LEU A 190 -6.78 -21.87 -1.08
N ASP A 191 -8.04 -22.24 -1.37
CA ASP A 191 -8.38 -23.53 -1.96
C ASP A 191 -7.78 -23.67 -3.36
N ARG A 192 -7.77 -22.60 -4.18
CA ARG A 192 -7.08 -22.58 -5.48
C ARG A 192 -5.58 -22.81 -5.34
N LEU A 193 -4.92 -22.14 -4.39
CA LEU A 193 -3.49 -22.34 -4.13
C LEU A 193 -3.18 -23.80 -3.73
N ARG A 194 -4.05 -24.40 -2.94
CA ARG A 194 -3.89 -25.79 -2.51
C ARG A 194 -4.14 -26.80 -3.63
N ALA A 195 -5.03 -26.47 -4.57
CA ALA A 195 -5.37 -27.34 -5.70
C ALA A 195 -4.34 -27.26 -6.85
N GLY A 196 -3.34 -26.38 -6.75
CA GLY A 196 -2.34 -26.20 -7.81
C GLY A 196 -2.87 -25.49 -9.04
N SER A 197 -3.96 -24.74 -8.94
CA SER A 197 -4.51 -23.95 -10.05
C SER A 197 -4.16 -22.48 -9.89
N SER A 198 -2.98 -22.08 -10.40
CA SER A 198 -2.65 -20.66 -10.60
C SER A 198 -3.27 -20.18 -11.91
N ASP A 199 -4.53 -19.75 -11.89
CA ASP A 199 -5.01 -18.86 -12.94
C ASP A 199 -4.29 -17.52 -12.80
N ASN A 200 -3.66 -17.10 -13.91
CA ASN A 200 -2.97 -15.83 -14.10
C ASN A 200 -3.89 -14.63 -13.85
N ALA A 201 -4.18 -14.35 -12.60
CA ALA A 201 -4.83 -13.12 -12.18
C ALA A 201 -3.77 -12.20 -11.57
N ASP A 202 -3.31 -11.26 -12.38
CA ASP A 202 -2.55 -10.06 -12.00
C ASP A 202 -1.17 -10.25 -11.32
N GLU A 203 -0.21 -10.73 -12.08
CA GLU A 203 1.21 -10.87 -11.70
C GLU A 203 2.01 -9.55 -11.64
N LYS A 204 1.44 -8.40 -11.29
CA LYS A 204 2.21 -7.14 -11.26
C LYS A 204 2.06 -6.33 -9.99
N SER A 205 2.25 -6.93 -8.84
CA SER A 205 2.58 -6.16 -7.62
C SER A 205 3.06 -7.06 -6.48
N VAL A 206 4.02 -7.95 -6.77
CA VAL A 206 4.76 -8.61 -5.69
C VAL A 206 6.03 -7.82 -5.47
N GLU A 207 5.93 -6.77 -4.68
CA GLU A 207 7.10 -6.14 -4.10
C GLU A 207 7.74 -7.10 -3.10
N GLU A 208 9.05 -7.29 -3.24
CA GLU A 208 9.88 -7.83 -2.17
C GLU A 208 9.70 -6.93 -0.95
N PHE A 209 8.88 -7.38 -0.01
CA PHE A 209 8.82 -6.71 1.28
C PHE A 209 10.04 -7.15 2.08
N ASP A 210 10.94 -6.21 2.30
CA ASP A 210 11.96 -6.32 3.32
C ASP A 210 11.25 -6.44 4.68
N VAL A 211 11.43 -7.56 5.34
CA VAL A 211 10.88 -7.85 6.69
C VAL A 211 11.62 -7.02 7.74
#